data_a7667a1b30a1a3b4bf63ec7d082bcc49
#
_entry.id   a7667a1b30a1a3b4bf63ec7d082bcc49
#
_cell.length_a   1.000
_cell.length_b   1.000
_cell.length_c   1.000
_cell.angle_alpha   90.00
_cell.angle_beta   90.00
_cell.angle_gamma   90.00
#
_symmetry.space_group_name_H-M   'P 1'
#
loop_
_entity.id
_entity.type
_entity.pdbx_description
1 polymer ?
#
loop_
_entity_poly.entity_id
_entity_poly.type
_entity_poly.pdbx_seq_one_letter_code
_entity_poly.pdbx_strand_id
1 'polypeptide(L)'
;MTDNKKMINVYTIMWAVVAVIYGLWMSFVMSWDQYAYIIPTEADMLLPADQFIAKFDGMLYGPMYANATIYWLWVIGSTILLFFYAFFIKKILFAEKLSKGTTIFCIANLIAGFAFITWYGFLSFPEQFGNILTDVTASMLGLKYPLEYKIWGVLSSLSIFTNVLYMYRKNNYYNKAGIIITSLGCAALFVTINVPSAGLELIMTPRCLGHWASALIFAFFGAAGVIIFLFHKCMEKDKKYIIATVIFVVILALMLVLLVTVGKSAFIENLPMWVAYVLLFVINFTTFFDKKIKN
;
A
#
# COMPACT_ATOMS: atom_id res chain seq x y z
N MET A 1 19.47 16.03 -21.31
CA MET A 1 20.15 15.64 -20.04
C MET A 1 19.88 16.61 -18.89
N THR A 2 19.86 17.93 -19.12
CA THR A 2 19.56 18.94 -18.07
C THR A 2 18.19 18.79 -17.44
N ASP A 3 17.14 18.51 -18.20
CA ASP A 3 15.78 18.35 -17.69
C ASP A 3 15.62 17.13 -16.76
N ASN A 4 16.23 16.00 -17.09
CA ASN A 4 16.16 14.81 -16.24
C ASN A 4 16.82 15.05 -14.87
N LYS A 5 17.97 15.76 -14.82
CA LYS A 5 18.63 16.11 -13.57
C LYS A 5 17.78 17.01 -12.69
N LYS A 6 17.12 18.02 -13.29
CA LYS A 6 16.18 18.91 -12.61
C LYS A 6 14.99 18.13 -12.03
N MET A 7 14.42 17.22 -12.82
CA MET A 7 13.28 16.40 -12.36
C MET A 7 13.67 15.44 -11.25
N ILE A 8 14.82 14.80 -11.32
CA ILE A 8 15.34 13.94 -10.23
C ILE A 8 15.45 14.74 -8.94
N ASN A 9 15.99 15.97 -9.00
CA ASN A 9 16.11 16.82 -7.83
C ASN A 9 14.74 17.18 -7.23
N VAL A 10 13.75 17.51 -8.07
CA VAL A 10 12.37 17.79 -7.62
C VAL A 10 11.78 16.60 -6.87
N TYR A 11 11.88 15.40 -7.40
CA TYR A 11 11.38 14.20 -6.71
C TYR A 11 12.17 13.87 -5.45
N THR A 12 13.48 14.13 -5.44
CA THR A 12 14.30 13.95 -4.23
C THR A 12 13.86 14.89 -3.12
N ILE A 13 13.62 16.16 -3.45
CA ILE A 13 13.10 17.15 -2.48
C ILE A 13 11.70 16.74 -2.02
N MET A 14 10.82 16.34 -2.93
CA MET A 14 9.47 15.89 -2.60
C MET A 14 9.50 14.74 -1.58
N TRP A 15 10.31 13.70 -1.82
CA TRP A 15 10.38 12.57 -0.90
C TRP A 15 11.07 12.91 0.42
N ALA A 16 12.05 13.83 0.41
CA ALA A 16 12.64 14.35 1.64
C ALA A 16 11.58 15.07 2.49
N VAL A 17 10.76 15.92 1.88
CA VAL A 17 9.66 16.62 2.56
C VAL A 17 8.62 15.62 3.09
N VAL A 18 8.22 14.64 2.27
CA VAL A 18 7.28 13.58 2.68
C VAL A 18 7.81 12.80 3.88
N ALA A 19 9.09 12.39 3.84
CA ALA A 19 9.71 11.64 4.93
C ALA A 19 9.80 12.47 6.22
N VAL A 20 10.12 13.77 6.12
CA VAL A 20 10.15 14.68 7.30
C VAL A 20 8.75 14.85 7.87
N ILE A 21 7.74 15.13 7.04
CA ILE A 21 6.34 15.28 7.50
C ILE A 21 5.87 13.98 8.15
N TYR A 22 6.16 12.83 7.56
CA TYR A 22 5.85 11.52 8.13
C TYR A 22 6.51 11.35 9.51
N GLY A 23 7.82 11.59 9.62
CA GLY A 23 8.54 11.47 10.88
C GLY A 23 7.99 12.39 11.99
N LEU A 24 7.67 13.63 11.64
CA LEU A 24 7.04 14.58 12.58
C LEU A 24 5.65 14.12 13.00
N TRP A 25 4.82 13.65 12.07
CA TRP A 25 3.50 13.13 12.38
C TRP A 25 3.57 11.91 13.31
N MET A 26 4.45 10.96 13.02
CA MET A 26 4.60 9.76 13.83
C MET A 26 5.17 10.08 15.22
N SER A 27 6.04 11.10 15.33
CA SER A 27 6.51 11.60 16.62
C SER A 27 5.38 12.21 17.43
N PHE A 28 4.46 12.94 16.79
CA PHE A 28 3.27 13.47 17.42
C PHE A 28 2.33 12.37 17.90
N VAL A 29 2.07 11.36 17.06
CA VAL A 29 1.25 10.20 17.45
C VAL A 29 1.84 9.47 18.65
N MET A 30 3.18 9.31 18.70
CA MET A 30 3.87 8.65 19.82
C MET A 30 3.77 9.46 21.13
N SER A 31 3.74 10.78 21.06
CA SER A 31 3.63 11.64 22.25
C SER A 31 2.23 11.67 22.86
N TRP A 32 1.30 10.91 22.33
CA TRP A 32 -0.09 10.96 22.73
C TRP A 32 -0.40 10.02 23.88
N ASP A 33 -0.50 10.55 25.08
CA ASP A 33 -0.61 9.81 26.36
C ASP A 33 -1.99 9.16 26.59
N GLN A 34 -3.01 9.50 25.82
CA GLN A 34 -4.37 9.03 26.06
C GLN A 34 -4.63 7.55 25.67
N TYR A 35 -3.61 6.88 25.14
CA TYR A 35 -3.71 5.48 24.74
C TYR A 35 -2.83 4.59 25.62
N ALA A 36 -3.46 3.62 26.28
CA ALA A 36 -2.73 2.60 27.01
C ALA A 36 -1.96 1.68 26.05
N TYR A 37 -0.73 1.36 26.41
CA TYR A 37 0.05 0.33 25.75
C TYR A 37 -0.13 -0.99 26.49
N ILE A 38 -0.68 -1.98 25.80
CA ILE A 38 -0.95 -3.29 26.36
C ILE A 38 -0.23 -4.36 25.58
N ILE A 39 0.30 -5.34 26.28
CA ILE A 39 0.78 -6.60 25.67
C ILE A 39 -0.29 -7.66 25.92
N PRO A 40 -0.96 -8.18 24.87
CA PRO A 40 -1.91 -9.28 25.02
C PRO A 40 -1.24 -10.50 25.66
N THR A 41 -1.93 -11.15 26.55
CA THR A 41 -1.50 -12.43 27.12
C THR A 41 -1.66 -13.55 26.09
N GLU A 42 -1.05 -14.71 26.35
CA GLU A 42 -1.26 -15.90 25.50
C GLU A 42 -2.76 -16.27 25.42
N ALA A 43 -3.49 -16.16 26.53
CA ALA A 43 -4.93 -16.41 26.56
C ALA A 43 -5.71 -15.42 25.68
N ASP A 44 -5.28 -14.16 25.62
CA ASP A 44 -5.89 -13.16 24.76
C ASP A 44 -5.67 -13.47 23.28
N MET A 45 -4.50 -14.01 22.94
CA MET A 45 -4.18 -14.38 21.56
C MET A 45 -5.00 -15.57 21.06
N LEU A 46 -5.59 -16.34 21.96
CA LEU A 46 -6.48 -17.47 21.64
C LEU A 46 -7.96 -17.05 21.54
N LEU A 47 -8.31 -15.81 21.89
CA LEU A 47 -9.68 -15.32 21.75
C LEU A 47 -10.11 -15.31 20.29
N PRO A 48 -11.41 -15.60 20.00
CA PRO A 48 -12.03 -15.28 18.73
C PRO A 48 -11.76 -13.81 18.34
N ALA A 49 -11.71 -13.52 17.05
CA ALA A 49 -11.29 -12.22 16.60
C ALA A 49 -12.19 -11.08 17.06
N ASP A 50 -13.49 -11.29 17.01
CA ASP A 50 -14.49 -10.35 17.49
C ASP A 50 -14.29 -10.00 18.96
N GLN A 51 -14.05 -11.01 19.80
CA GLN A 51 -13.79 -10.85 21.23
C GLN A 51 -12.43 -10.20 21.48
N PHE A 52 -11.40 -10.57 20.71
CA PHE A 52 -10.08 -9.93 20.80
C PHE A 52 -10.17 -8.45 20.44
N ILE A 53 -10.83 -8.14 19.33
CA ILE A 53 -11.00 -6.77 18.88
C ILE A 53 -11.82 -5.97 19.88
N ALA A 54 -12.96 -6.50 20.35
CA ALA A 54 -13.78 -5.84 21.35
C ALA A 54 -13.03 -5.54 22.66
N LYS A 55 -12.12 -6.46 23.07
CA LYS A 55 -11.30 -6.27 24.27
C LYS A 55 -10.24 -5.20 24.12
N PHE A 56 -9.65 -5.05 22.93
CA PHE A 56 -8.50 -4.18 22.68
C PHE A 56 -8.82 -3.00 21.78
N ASP A 57 -10.10 -2.82 21.41
CA ASP A 57 -10.50 -1.70 20.55
C ASP A 57 -10.10 -0.35 21.20
N GLY A 58 -9.56 0.53 20.37
CA GLY A 58 -9.06 1.82 20.83
C GLY A 58 -7.76 1.80 21.64
N MET A 59 -7.20 0.64 21.94
CA MET A 59 -5.95 0.49 22.70
C MET A 59 -4.76 0.19 21.80
N LEU A 60 -3.55 0.61 22.22
CA LEU A 60 -2.29 0.21 21.61
C LEU A 60 -1.79 -1.06 22.29
N TYR A 61 -1.63 -2.14 21.58
CA TYR A 61 -1.20 -3.41 22.12
C TYR A 61 -0.19 -4.13 21.25
N GLY A 62 0.35 -5.21 21.79
CA GLY A 62 1.43 -5.97 21.18
C GLY A 62 2.80 -5.39 21.45
N PRO A 63 3.87 -6.17 21.22
CA PRO A 63 5.24 -5.78 21.57
C PRO A 63 5.69 -4.49 20.90
N MET A 64 5.19 -4.24 19.70
CA MET A 64 5.57 -3.05 18.91
C MET A 64 5.01 -1.74 19.46
N TYR A 65 3.89 -1.79 20.14
CA TYR A 65 3.23 -0.61 20.70
C TYR A 65 3.50 -0.44 22.20
N ALA A 66 3.65 -1.54 22.92
CA ALA A 66 4.00 -1.51 24.33
C ALA A 66 5.46 -1.15 24.58
N ASN A 67 6.35 -1.29 23.59
CA ASN A 67 7.75 -0.94 23.71
C ASN A 67 8.10 0.27 22.85
N ALA A 68 8.29 1.42 23.51
CA ALA A 68 8.62 2.68 22.83
C ALA A 68 9.87 2.57 21.96
N THR A 69 10.89 1.80 22.38
CA THR A 69 12.11 1.62 21.57
C THR A 69 11.82 0.92 20.26
N ILE A 70 11.04 -0.16 20.28
CA ILE A 70 10.65 -0.89 19.07
C ILE A 70 9.83 0.01 18.15
N TYR A 71 8.89 0.75 18.70
CA TYR A 71 8.09 1.71 17.93
C TYR A 71 8.97 2.75 17.24
N TRP A 72 9.90 3.39 17.96
CA TRP A 72 10.81 4.37 17.39
C TRP A 72 11.74 3.80 16.35
N LEU A 73 12.28 2.61 16.55
CA LEU A 73 13.09 1.92 15.51
C LEU A 73 12.28 1.70 14.24
N TRP A 74 11.01 1.36 14.36
CA TRP A 74 10.12 1.19 13.22
C TRP A 74 9.82 2.51 12.50
N VAL A 75 9.54 3.56 13.24
CA VAL A 75 9.31 4.91 12.68
C VAL A 75 10.56 5.42 11.94
N ILE A 76 11.74 5.28 12.56
CA ILE A 76 13.01 5.66 11.94
C ILE A 76 13.26 4.84 10.68
N GLY A 77 13.11 3.52 10.73
CA GLY A 77 13.27 2.63 9.60
C GLY A 77 12.33 2.97 8.43
N SER A 78 11.06 3.24 8.74
CA SER A 78 10.06 3.68 7.76
C SER A 78 10.42 5.03 7.15
N THR A 79 10.88 6.00 7.95
CA THR A 79 11.33 7.31 7.48
C THR A 79 12.50 7.17 6.51
N ILE A 80 13.51 6.36 6.87
CA ILE A 80 14.65 6.07 6.00
C ILE A 80 14.18 5.42 4.70
N LEU A 81 13.27 4.46 4.77
CA LEU A 81 12.74 3.79 3.57
C LEU A 81 12.03 4.78 2.64
N LEU A 82 11.27 5.74 3.18
CA LEU A 82 10.63 6.79 2.37
C LEU A 82 11.66 7.65 1.61
N PHE A 83 12.81 7.94 2.19
CA PHE A 83 13.90 8.60 1.45
C PHE A 83 14.39 7.76 0.26
N PHE A 84 14.42 6.45 0.38
CA PHE A 84 14.83 5.56 -0.72
C PHE A 84 13.88 5.55 -1.92
N TYR A 85 12.65 6.04 -1.78
CA TYR A 85 11.71 6.15 -2.90
C TYR A 85 12.23 7.08 -4.01
N ALA A 86 12.92 8.16 -3.65
CA ALA A 86 13.61 9.01 -4.61
C ALA A 86 14.68 8.25 -5.43
N PHE A 87 15.38 7.32 -4.78
CA PHE A 87 16.36 6.46 -5.45
C PHE A 87 15.69 5.55 -6.50
N PHE A 88 14.51 4.97 -6.20
CA PHE A 88 13.78 4.15 -7.17
C PHE A 88 13.33 4.97 -8.38
N ILE A 89 12.88 6.22 -8.20
CA ILE A 89 12.55 7.12 -9.31
C ILE A 89 13.77 7.30 -10.22
N LYS A 90 14.93 7.61 -9.63
CA LYS A 90 16.17 7.76 -10.39
C LYS A 90 16.57 6.48 -11.13
N LYS A 91 16.55 5.34 -10.46
CA LYS A 91 17.04 4.05 -10.98
C LYS A 91 16.08 3.37 -11.96
N ILE A 92 14.79 3.62 -11.86
CA ILE A 92 13.80 2.98 -12.72
C ILE A 92 13.38 3.94 -13.84
N LEU A 93 12.91 5.13 -13.49
CA LEU A 93 12.27 6.02 -14.45
C LEU A 93 13.30 6.82 -15.27
N PHE A 94 14.37 7.30 -14.65
CA PHE A 94 15.37 8.17 -15.28
C PHE A 94 16.71 7.47 -15.59
N ALA A 95 16.80 6.16 -15.44
CA ALA A 95 17.97 5.41 -15.86
C ALA A 95 18.12 5.43 -17.40
N GLU A 96 19.32 5.57 -17.91
CA GLU A 96 19.58 5.45 -19.36
C GLU A 96 19.13 4.08 -19.88
N LYS A 97 19.47 3.03 -19.14
CA LYS A 97 19.04 1.65 -19.40
C LYS A 97 18.61 0.97 -18.11
N LEU A 98 17.53 0.23 -18.16
CA LEU A 98 17.11 -0.62 -17.04
C LEU A 98 18.11 -1.75 -16.86
N SER A 99 18.70 -1.86 -15.67
CA SER A 99 19.60 -2.94 -15.34
C SER A 99 18.85 -4.25 -15.11
N LYS A 100 19.49 -5.39 -15.35
CA LYS A 100 18.93 -6.71 -15.01
C LYS A 100 18.56 -6.80 -13.52
N GLY A 101 19.41 -6.25 -12.63
CA GLY A 101 19.15 -6.22 -11.20
C GLY A 101 17.89 -5.42 -10.85
N THR A 102 17.64 -4.27 -11.49
CA THR A 102 16.40 -3.48 -11.31
C THR A 102 15.18 -4.27 -11.74
N THR A 103 15.26 -4.96 -12.89
CA THR A 103 14.14 -5.79 -13.38
C THR A 103 13.85 -6.95 -12.43
N ILE A 104 14.87 -7.68 -11.98
CA ILE A 104 14.73 -8.78 -11.02
C ILE A 104 14.13 -8.27 -9.72
N PHE A 105 14.59 -7.12 -9.22
CA PHE A 105 14.05 -6.50 -8.01
C PHE A 105 12.55 -6.19 -8.16
N CYS A 106 12.12 -5.59 -9.28
CA CYS A 106 10.70 -5.28 -9.52
C CYS A 106 9.85 -6.56 -9.61
N ILE A 107 10.34 -7.61 -10.27
CA ILE A 107 9.65 -8.91 -10.32
C ILE A 107 9.54 -9.52 -8.91
N ALA A 108 10.66 -9.58 -8.20
CA ALA A 108 10.73 -10.23 -6.90
C ALA A 108 9.82 -9.54 -5.88
N ASN A 109 9.85 -8.20 -5.82
CA ASN A 109 9.00 -7.49 -4.87
C ASN A 109 7.50 -7.56 -5.25
N LEU A 110 7.18 -7.63 -6.55
CA LEU A 110 5.80 -7.81 -7.00
C LEU A 110 5.26 -9.19 -6.60
N ILE A 111 6.05 -10.24 -6.81
CA ILE A 111 5.69 -11.61 -6.42
C ILE A 111 5.59 -11.73 -4.89
N ALA A 112 6.58 -11.19 -4.16
CA ALA A 112 6.59 -11.21 -2.70
C ALA A 112 5.38 -10.45 -2.12
N GLY A 113 5.08 -9.27 -2.67
CA GLY A 113 3.91 -8.48 -2.29
C GLY A 113 2.60 -9.25 -2.54
N PHE A 114 2.42 -9.80 -3.74
CA PHE A 114 1.24 -10.59 -4.06
C PHE A 114 1.07 -11.82 -3.16
N ALA A 115 2.16 -12.57 -2.94
CA ALA A 115 2.13 -13.74 -2.07
C ALA A 115 1.79 -13.36 -0.63
N PHE A 116 2.39 -12.27 -0.13
CA PHE A 116 2.18 -11.84 1.25
C PHE A 116 0.77 -11.27 1.49
N ILE A 117 0.23 -10.45 0.58
CA ILE A 117 -1.16 -9.97 0.72
C ILE A 117 -2.16 -11.12 0.64
N THR A 118 -1.86 -12.14 -0.18
CA THR A 118 -2.69 -13.34 -0.28
C THR A 118 -2.63 -14.15 1.01
N TRP A 119 -1.43 -14.42 1.51
CA TRP A 119 -1.25 -15.10 2.78
C TRP A 119 -1.93 -14.34 3.93
N TYR A 120 -1.69 -13.04 4.04
CA TYR A 120 -2.26 -12.20 5.09
C TYR A 120 -3.79 -12.15 5.02
N GLY A 121 -4.35 -11.99 3.80
CA GLY A 121 -5.80 -11.90 3.59
C GLY A 121 -6.55 -13.21 3.64
N PHE A 122 -5.92 -14.33 3.27
CA PHE A 122 -6.59 -15.63 3.19
C PHE A 122 -6.18 -16.61 4.28
N LEU A 123 -4.89 -16.76 4.54
CA LEU A 123 -4.39 -17.84 5.39
C LEU A 123 -4.54 -17.53 6.88
N SER A 124 -4.60 -16.26 7.24
CA SER A 124 -4.86 -15.86 8.63
C SER A 124 -6.36 -15.87 8.99
N PHE A 125 -7.25 -15.96 8.01
CA PHE A 125 -8.69 -15.85 8.19
C PHE A 125 -9.41 -17.16 8.53
N PRO A 126 -9.20 -18.28 7.81
CA PRO A 126 -10.06 -19.46 7.93
C PRO A 126 -10.11 -20.06 9.32
N GLU A 127 -9.01 -19.96 10.06
CA GLU A 127 -8.90 -20.60 11.37
C GLU A 127 -9.42 -19.72 12.51
N GLN A 128 -9.56 -18.41 12.29
CA GLN A 128 -9.81 -17.48 13.40
C GLN A 128 -11.10 -16.67 13.27
N PHE A 129 -11.66 -16.54 12.07
CA PHE A 129 -12.70 -15.55 11.82
C PHE A 129 -13.94 -16.08 11.10
N GLY A 130 -14.03 -17.34 10.76
CA GLY A 130 -15.22 -18.01 10.24
C GLY A 130 -15.70 -17.55 8.85
N ASN A 131 -15.85 -16.27 8.57
CA ASN A 131 -16.35 -15.76 7.29
C ASN A 131 -15.43 -14.68 6.69
N ILE A 132 -14.66 -15.08 5.70
CA ILE A 132 -13.70 -14.23 4.98
C ILE A 132 -14.32 -12.96 4.35
N LEU A 133 -15.61 -12.97 4.04
CA LEU A 133 -16.29 -11.86 3.38
C LEU A 133 -16.80 -10.80 4.36
N THR A 134 -17.07 -11.17 5.61
CA THR A 134 -17.77 -10.30 6.56
C THR A 134 -16.97 -9.99 7.83
N ASP A 135 -15.82 -10.62 8.02
CA ASP A 135 -15.13 -10.51 9.28
C ASP A 135 -14.36 -9.18 9.42
N VAL A 136 -13.05 -9.21 9.54
CA VAL A 136 -12.30 -8.04 9.93
C VAL A 136 -11.51 -7.42 8.78
N THR A 137 -11.31 -6.11 8.83
CA THR A 137 -10.46 -5.38 7.88
C THR A 137 -9.00 -5.74 8.05
N ALA A 138 -8.17 -5.46 7.03
CA ALA A 138 -6.73 -5.65 7.12
C ALA A 138 -6.12 -4.86 8.29
N SER A 139 -6.63 -3.68 8.57
CA SER A 139 -6.16 -2.85 9.68
C SER A 139 -6.56 -3.39 11.07
N MET A 140 -7.75 -4.00 11.18
CA MET A 140 -8.18 -4.65 12.42
C MET A 140 -7.37 -5.92 12.69
N LEU A 141 -7.04 -6.70 11.64
CA LEU A 141 -6.05 -7.78 11.78
C LEU A 141 -4.72 -7.27 12.29
N GLY A 142 -4.31 -6.07 11.87
CA GLY A 142 -3.08 -5.42 12.32
C GLY A 142 -3.05 -5.13 13.82
N LEU A 143 -4.19 -5.10 14.48
CA LEU A 143 -4.25 -5.05 15.94
C LEU A 143 -3.78 -6.37 16.58
N LYS A 144 -4.08 -7.49 15.99
CA LYS A 144 -3.65 -8.82 16.47
C LYS A 144 -2.27 -9.21 15.93
N TYR A 145 -1.96 -8.83 14.70
CA TYR A 145 -0.74 -9.16 13.98
C TYR A 145 0.00 -7.89 13.51
N PRO A 146 0.52 -7.07 14.43
CA PRO A 146 1.06 -5.74 14.07
C PRO A 146 2.31 -5.83 13.18
N LEU A 147 3.15 -6.84 13.33
CA LEU A 147 4.34 -7.00 12.49
C LEU A 147 3.97 -7.41 11.07
N GLU A 148 3.08 -8.36 10.94
CA GLU A 148 2.59 -8.86 9.65
C GLU A 148 1.87 -7.73 8.88
N TYR A 149 1.08 -6.93 9.58
CA TYR A 149 0.42 -5.76 8.98
C TYR A 149 1.43 -4.73 8.46
N LYS A 150 2.50 -4.48 9.22
CA LYS A 150 3.56 -3.58 8.78
C LYS A 150 4.30 -4.12 7.55
N ILE A 151 4.63 -5.42 7.54
CA ILE A 151 5.25 -6.08 6.39
C ILE A 151 4.31 -6.02 5.17
N TRP A 152 3.02 -6.31 5.37
CA TRP A 152 1.98 -6.18 4.33
C TRP A 152 2.00 -4.79 3.70
N GLY A 153 1.99 -3.74 4.50
CA GLY A 153 1.96 -2.37 3.99
C GLY A 153 3.26 -1.94 3.31
N VAL A 154 4.42 -2.31 3.87
CA VAL A 154 5.73 -2.00 3.26
C VAL A 154 5.87 -2.69 1.91
N LEU A 155 5.58 -3.99 1.84
CA LEU A 155 5.64 -4.73 0.58
C LEU A 155 4.65 -4.20 -0.44
N SER A 156 3.42 -3.88 -0.02
CA SER A 156 2.39 -3.32 -0.89
C SER A 156 2.80 -1.97 -1.46
N SER A 157 3.26 -1.07 -0.61
CA SER A 157 3.73 0.26 -1.02
C SER A 157 4.89 0.15 -2.01
N LEU A 158 5.92 -0.63 -1.66
CA LEU A 158 7.12 -0.79 -2.46
C LEU A 158 6.82 -1.44 -3.82
N SER A 159 6.00 -2.50 -3.82
CA SER A 159 5.63 -3.22 -5.04
C SER A 159 4.83 -2.36 -6.00
N ILE A 160 3.79 -1.67 -5.51
CA ILE A 160 2.97 -0.79 -6.35
C ILE A 160 3.84 0.34 -6.90
N PHE A 161 4.57 1.03 -6.05
CA PHE A 161 5.38 2.17 -6.46
C PHE A 161 6.41 1.81 -7.53
N THR A 162 7.27 0.83 -7.26
CA THR A 162 8.35 0.46 -8.17
C THR A 162 7.83 -0.12 -9.49
N ASN A 163 6.74 -0.87 -9.45
CA ASN A 163 6.17 -1.47 -10.65
C ASN A 163 5.34 -0.49 -11.49
N VAL A 164 4.74 0.54 -10.89
CA VAL A 164 4.16 1.67 -11.66
C VAL A 164 5.27 2.45 -12.37
N LEU A 165 6.39 2.76 -11.69
CA LEU A 165 7.54 3.40 -12.34
C LEU A 165 8.11 2.54 -13.49
N TYR A 166 8.22 1.24 -13.26
CA TYR A 166 8.69 0.30 -14.28
C TYR A 166 7.76 0.25 -15.49
N MET A 167 6.45 0.21 -15.26
CA MET A 167 5.41 0.27 -16.30
C MET A 167 5.55 1.54 -17.14
N TYR A 168 5.71 2.68 -16.49
CA TYR A 168 5.91 3.96 -17.17
C TYR A 168 7.18 3.92 -18.02
N ARG A 169 8.28 3.43 -17.47
CA ARG A 169 9.57 3.33 -18.18
C ARG A 169 9.52 2.38 -19.35
N LYS A 170 8.95 1.18 -19.19
CA LYS A 170 8.81 0.17 -20.26
C LYS A 170 8.01 0.70 -21.45
N ASN A 171 6.98 1.49 -21.17
CA ASN A 171 6.06 2.00 -22.19
C ASN A 171 6.44 3.41 -22.72
N ASN A 172 7.62 3.92 -22.38
CA ASN A 172 8.05 5.29 -22.69
C ASN A 172 6.99 6.35 -22.31
N TYR A 173 6.27 6.10 -21.22
CA TYR A 173 5.23 6.96 -20.71
C TYR A 173 5.77 7.77 -19.52
N TYR A 174 5.49 9.05 -19.51
CA TYR A 174 5.87 9.91 -18.41
C TYR A 174 4.70 10.84 -18.04
N ASN A 175 4.22 10.71 -16.82
CA ASN A 175 3.16 11.54 -16.28
C ASN A 175 3.49 11.99 -14.85
N LYS A 176 3.74 13.30 -14.70
CA LYS A 176 4.13 13.88 -13.40
C LYS A 176 3.04 13.69 -12.35
N ALA A 177 1.78 13.94 -12.72
CA ALA A 177 0.65 13.80 -11.80
C ALA A 177 0.51 12.36 -11.32
N GLY A 178 0.58 11.38 -12.24
CA GLY A 178 0.53 9.96 -11.90
C GLY A 178 1.64 9.54 -10.93
N ILE A 179 2.87 10.03 -11.13
CA ILE A 179 3.99 9.75 -10.24
C ILE A 179 3.76 10.36 -8.85
N ILE A 180 3.36 11.64 -8.80
CA ILE A 180 3.15 12.34 -7.52
C ILE A 180 2.00 11.72 -6.74
N ILE A 181 0.85 11.48 -7.38
CA ILE A 181 -0.34 10.92 -6.72
C ILE A 181 -0.05 9.51 -6.21
N THR A 182 0.58 8.66 -7.03
CA THR A 182 1.00 7.31 -6.57
C THR A 182 2.00 7.39 -5.41
N SER A 183 2.94 8.35 -5.46
CA SER A 183 3.89 8.58 -4.36
C SER A 183 3.17 8.93 -3.06
N LEU A 184 2.21 9.85 -3.11
CA LEU A 184 1.42 10.25 -1.94
C LEU A 184 0.58 9.09 -1.40
N GLY A 185 -0.04 8.29 -2.28
CA GLY A 185 -0.75 7.07 -1.89
C GLY A 185 0.15 6.08 -1.16
N CYS A 186 1.32 5.79 -1.73
CA CYS A 186 2.29 4.89 -1.12
C CYS A 186 2.83 5.42 0.22
N ALA A 187 3.07 6.73 0.35
CA ALA A 187 3.45 7.34 1.62
C ALA A 187 2.33 7.28 2.66
N ALA A 188 1.08 7.50 2.25
CA ALA A 188 -0.09 7.38 3.13
C ALA A 188 -0.23 5.98 3.72
N LEU A 189 0.11 4.92 2.96
CA LEU A 189 0.10 3.57 3.49
C LEU A 189 1.06 3.38 4.67
N PHE A 190 2.22 4.07 4.68
CA PHE A 190 3.12 4.06 5.84
C PHE A 190 2.48 4.68 7.09
N VAL A 191 1.65 5.70 6.93
CA VAL A 191 0.87 6.24 8.06
C VAL A 191 -0.17 5.21 8.49
N THR A 192 -0.92 4.64 7.56
CA THR A 192 -1.97 3.65 7.86
C THR A 192 -1.44 2.46 8.67
N ILE A 193 -0.31 1.86 8.26
CA ILE A 193 0.24 0.69 8.94
C ILE A 193 0.93 1.01 10.28
N ASN A 194 1.27 2.26 10.53
CA ASN A 194 1.96 2.67 11.74
C ASN A 194 1.05 3.36 12.75
N VAL A 195 -0.14 3.79 12.33
CA VAL A 195 -1.17 4.31 13.22
C VAL A 195 -2.23 3.22 13.41
N PRO A 196 -2.38 2.64 14.60
CA PRO A 196 -3.35 1.59 14.83
C PRO A 196 -4.77 2.04 14.52
N SER A 197 -5.60 1.10 14.02
CA SER A 197 -7.04 1.31 13.90
C SER A 197 -7.67 1.49 15.28
N ALA A 198 -8.81 2.15 15.34
CA ALA A 198 -9.60 2.33 16.54
C ALA A 198 -11.08 2.32 16.18
N GLY A 199 -11.94 2.12 17.19
CA GLY A 199 -13.39 2.13 17.02
C GLY A 199 -13.93 3.45 16.47
N LEU A 200 -15.12 3.41 15.92
CA LEU A 200 -15.76 4.59 15.31
C LEU A 200 -16.00 5.71 16.31
N GLU A 201 -16.17 5.39 17.60
CA GLU A 201 -16.31 6.36 18.69
C GLU A 201 -15.05 7.23 18.86
N LEU A 202 -13.90 6.76 18.43
CA LEU A 202 -12.64 7.48 18.48
C LEU A 202 -12.25 8.15 17.16
N ILE A 203 -13.12 8.15 16.15
CA ILE A 203 -12.81 8.62 14.78
C ILE A 203 -12.36 10.09 14.75
N MET A 204 -12.86 10.91 15.67
CA MET A 204 -12.51 12.33 15.75
C MET A 204 -11.17 12.58 16.47
N THR A 205 -10.55 11.57 17.01
CA THR A 205 -9.21 11.73 17.57
C THR A 205 -8.20 11.85 16.43
N PRO A 206 -7.14 12.69 16.55
CA PRO A 206 -6.13 12.84 15.50
C PRO A 206 -5.47 11.53 15.08
N ARG A 207 -5.31 10.56 15.99
CA ARG A 207 -4.80 9.23 15.69
C ARG A 207 -5.73 8.49 14.74
N CYS A 208 -6.98 8.35 15.14
CA CYS A 208 -7.97 7.61 14.39
C CYS A 208 -8.25 8.29 13.03
N LEU A 209 -8.39 9.61 13.04
CA LEU A 209 -8.54 10.40 11.81
C LEU A 209 -7.32 10.23 10.89
N GLY A 210 -6.11 10.23 11.43
CA GLY A 210 -4.88 9.97 10.68
C GLY A 210 -4.88 8.59 10.02
N HIS A 211 -5.28 7.54 10.75
CA HIS A 211 -5.42 6.19 10.20
C HIS A 211 -6.43 6.14 9.06
N TRP A 212 -7.66 6.61 9.30
CA TRP A 212 -8.74 6.56 8.30
C TRP A 212 -8.45 7.41 7.06
N ALA A 213 -7.96 8.64 7.25
CA ALA A 213 -7.62 9.52 6.15
C ALA A 213 -6.50 8.94 5.29
N SER A 214 -5.44 8.40 5.92
CA SER A 214 -4.33 7.78 5.19
C SER A 214 -4.74 6.50 4.47
N ALA A 215 -5.62 5.69 5.05
CA ALA A 215 -6.16 4.51 4.40
C ALA A 215 -6.97 4.87 3.15
N LEU A 216 -7.82 5.90 3.21
CA LEU A 216 -8.57 6.40 2.07
C LEU A 216 -7.63 6.99 0.99
N ILE A 217 -6.64 7.78 1.39
CA ILE A 217 -5.64 8.31 0.44
C ILE A 217 -4.91 7.17 -0.27
N PHE A 218 -4.49 6.13 0.46
CA PHE A 218 -3.89 4.96 -0.17
C PHE A 218 -4.84 4.25 -1.14
N ALA A 219 -6.09 4.02 -0.74
CA ALA A 219 -7.08 3.34 -1.57
C ALA A 219 -7.31 4.05 -2.92
N PHE A 220 -7.40 5.38 -2.91
CA PHE A 220 -7.64 6.15 -4.14
C PHE A 220 -6.35 6.45 -4.91
N PHE A 221 -5.27 6.80 -4.23
CA PHE A 221 -4.05 7.28 -4.88
C PHE A 221 -3.06 6.15 -5.20
N GLY A 222 -3.07 5.05 -4.46
CA GLY A 222 -2.20 3.91 -4.71
C GLY A 222 -2.40 3.30 -6.11
N ALA A 223 -3.66 3.21 -6.54
CA ALA A 223 -4.00 2.72 -7.87
C ALA A 223 -3.93 3.80 -8.98
N ALA A 224 -3.84 5.08 -8.61
CA ALA A 224 -3.97 6.19 -9.56
C ALA A 224 -2.95 6.14 -10.69
N GLY A 225 -1.69 5.75 -10.40
CA GLY A 225 -0.66 5.63 -11.42
C GLY A 225 -1.01 4.60 -12.50
N VAL A 226 -1.60 3.47 -12.09
CA VAL A 226 -2.09 2.44 -13.01
C VAL A 226 -3.26 2.96 -13.82
N ILE A 227 -4.24 3.57 -13.16
CA ILE A 227 -5.46 4.10 -13.80
C ILE A 227 -5.12 5.15 -14.86
N ILE A 228 -4.27 6.13 -14.52
CA ILE A 228 -3.85 7.20 -15.44
C ILE A 228 -3.17 6.60 -16.68
N PHE A 229 -2.30 5.61 -16.50
CA PHE A 229 -1.65 4.92 -17.61
C PHE A 229 -2.65 4.15 -18.49
N LEU A 230 -3.56 3.41 -17.87
CA LEU A 230 -4.58 2.65 -18.60
C LEU A 230 -5.49 3.57 -19.42
N PHE A 231 -5.96 4.68 -18.85
CA PHE A 231 -6.75 5.67 -19.58
C PHE A 231 -5.99 6.29 -20.76
N HIS A 232 -4.70 6.59 -20.57
CA HIS A 232 -3.86 7.05 -21.68
C HIS A 232 -3.83 6.02 -22.82
N LYS A 233 -3.65 4.73 -22.51
CA LYS A 233 -3.66 3.65 -23.50
C LYS A 233 -5.03 3.43 -24.14
N CYS A 234 -6.11 3.65 -23.41
CA CYS A 234 -7.47 3.65 -23.99
C CYS A 234 -7.65 4.76 -25.03
N MET A 235 -7.08 5.95 -24.80
CA MET A 235 -7.11 7.04 -25.78
C MET A 235 -6.32 6.69 -27.05
N GLU A 236 -5.29 5.84 -26.96
CA GLU A 236 -4.59 5.27 -28.12
C GLU A 236 -5.42 4.20 -28.87
N LYS A 237 -6.66 3.89 -28.40
CA LYS A 237 -7.57 2.87 -28.95
C LYS A 237 -6.99 1.46 -28.96
N ASP A 238 -6.08 1.14 -28.05
CA ASP A 238 -5.55 -0.21 -27.91
C ASP A 238 -6.58 -1.10 -27.19
N LYS A 239 -7.15 -2.07 -27.95
CA LYS A 239 -8.23 -2.95 -27.48
C LYS A 239 -7.87 -3.74 -26.23
N LYS A 240 -6.61 -4.18 -26.09
CA LYS A 240 -6.16 -4.96 -24.93
C LYS A 240 -6.18 -4.11 -23.68
N TYR A 241 -5.71 -2.86 -23.79
CA TYR A 241 -5.74 -1.92 -22.68
C TYR A 241 -7.17 -1.46 -22.35
N ILE A 242 -8.05 -1.33 -23.34
CA ILE A 242 -9.48 -1.03 -23.08
C ILE A 242 -10.10 -2.16 -22.25
N ILE A 243 -9.90 -3.42 -22.62
CA ILE A 243 -10.41 -4.58 -21.88
C ILE A 243 -9.83 -4.60 -20.45
N ALA A 244 -8.52 -4.41 -20.30
CA ALA A 244 -7.85 -4.38 -19.01
C ALA A 244 -8.39 -3.24 -18.11
N THR A 245 -8.64 -2.07 -18.69
CA THR A 245 -9.23 -0.93 -17.98
C THR A 245 -10.63 -1.24 -17.50
N VAL A 246 -11.47 -1.82 -18.38
CA VAL A 246 -12.84 -2.20 -18.01
C VAL A 246 -12.84 -3.21 -16.87
N ILE A 247 -12.00 -4.26 -16.95
CA ILE A 247 -11.87 -5.25 -15.87
C ILE A 247 -11.46 -4.57 -14.57
N PHE A 248 -10.45 -3.70 -14.59
CA PHE A 248 -9.96 -3.03 -13.40
C PHE A 248 -11.01 -2.11 -12.77
N VAL A 249 -11.72 -1.31 -13.58
CA VAL A 249 -12.80 -0.44 -13.12
C VAL A 249 -13.98 -1.24 -12.56
N VAL A 250 -14.35 -2.34 -13.22
CA VAL A 250 -15.42 -3.24 -12.72
C VAL A 250 -15.07 -3.84 -11.36
N ILE A 251 -13.82 -4.26 -11.15
CA ILE A 251 -13.38 -4.80 -9.86
C ILE A 251 -13.37 -3.70 -8.77
N LEU A 252 -12.96 -2.47 -9.11
CA LEU A 252 -13.08 -1.34 -8.17
C LEU A 252 -14.54 -1.06 -7.81
N ALA A 253 -15.43 -1.06 -8.78
CA ALA A 253 -16.86 -0.88 -8.54
C ALA A 253 -17.45 -2.03 -7.71
N LEU A 254 -17.07 -3.27 -8.01
CA LEU A 254 -17.47 -4.44 -7.24
C LEU A 254 -17.02 -4.35 -5.78
N MET A 255 -15.77 -3.94 -5.54
CA MET A 255 -15.28 -3.70 -4.17
C MET A 255 -16.17 -2.70 -3.44
N LEU A 256 -16.49 -1.56 -4.07
CA LEU A 256 -17.34 -0.54 -3.44
C LEU A 256 -18.74 -1.07 -3.15
N VAL A 257 -19.33 -1.83 -4.07
CA VAL A 257 -20.64 -2.47 -3.85
C VAL A 257 -20.57 -3.45 -2.68
N LEU A 258 -19.55 -4.31 -2.64
CA LEU A 258 -19.39 -5.27 -1.55
C LEU A 258 -19.18 -4.58 -0.20
N LEU A 259 -18.39 -3.49 -0.15
CA LEU A 259 -18.21 -2.70 1.07
C LEU A 259 -19.52 -2.13 1.63
N VAL A 260 -20.47 -1.78 0.74
CA VAL A 260 -21.77 -1.21 1.15
C VAL A 260 -22.78 -2.30 1.48
N THR A 261 -22.81 -3.41 0.74
CA THR A 261 -23.86 -4.43 0.82
C THR A 261 -23.53 -5.59 1.75
N VAL A 262 -22.27 -5.99 1.80
CA VAL A 262 -21.79 -7.15 2.59
C VAL A 262 -21.10 -6.68 3.86
N GLY A 263 -20.32 -5.61 3.77
CA GLY A 263 -19.53 -5.08 4.87
C GLY A 263 -18.04 -5.02 4.54
N LYS A 264 -17.24 -4.71 5.55
CA LYS A 264 -15.79 -4.56 5.42
C LYS A 264 -15.09 -5.87 5.77
N SER A 265 -14.16 -6.29 4.90
CA SER A 265 -13.24 -7.37 5.22
C SER A 265 -11.91 -7.16 4.49
N ALA A 266 -10.84 -7.76 5.00
CA ALA A 266 -9.55 -7.69 4.32
C ALA A 266 -9.58 -8.35 2.93
N PHE A 267 -10.43 -9.35 2.72
CA PHE A 267 -10.66 -9.93 1.40
C PHE A 267 -11.19 -8.88 0.41
N ILE A 268 -12.28 -8.18 0.80
CA ILE A 268 -12.90 -7.16 -0.05
C ILE A 268 -11.93 -6.01 -0.31
N GLU A 269 -11.20 -5.57 0.71
CA GLU A 269 -10.20 -4.51 0.61
C GLU A 269 -9.00 -4.89 -0.30
N ASN A 270 -8.64 -6.17 -0.37
CA ASN A 270 -7.53 -6.65 -1.19
C ASN A 270 -7.92 -6.94 -2.66
N LEU A 271 -9.20 -7.02 -3.02
CA LEU A 271 -9.63 -7.30 -4.39
C LEU A 271 -8.97 -6.41 -5.44
N PRO A 272 -8.97 -5.06 -5.30
CA PRO A 272 -8.31 -4.19 -6.27
C PRO A 272 -6.79 -4.38 -6.30
N MET A 273 -6.20 -4.72 -5.15
CA MET A 273 -4.76 -4.93 -5.05
C MET A 273 -4.35 -6.18 -5.84
N TRP A 274 -5.05 -7.31 -5.68
CA TRP A 274 -4.74 -8.52 -6.46
C TRP A 274 -4.83 -8.25 -7.96
N VAL A 275 -5.87 -7.56 -8.42
CA VAL A 275 -6.01 -7.22 -9.84
C VAL A 275 -4.89 -6.28 -10.29
N ALA A 276 -4.53 -5.27 -9.49
CA ALA A 276 -3.42 -4.38 -9.79
C ALA A 276 -2.09 -5.13 -9.91
N TYR A 277 -1.81 -6.08 -9.01
CA TYR A 277 -0.59 -6.90 -9.05
C TYR A 277 -0.52 -7.77 -10.32
N VAL A 278 -1.61 -8.47 -10.64
CA VAL A 278 -1.68 -9.28 -11.86
C VAL A 278 -1.50 -8.40 -13.10
N LEU A 279 -2.17 -7.26 -13.13
CA LEU A 279 -2.10 -6.33 -14.26
C LEU A 279 -0.69 -5.76 -14.43
N LEU A 280 -0.07 -5.31 -13.34
CA LEU A 280 1.32 -4.83 -13.34
C LEU A 280 2.29 -5.93 -13.80
N PHE A 281 2.08 -7.18 -13.36
CA PHE A 281 2.89 -8.31 -13.81
C PHE A 281 2.77 -8.52 -15.32
N VAL A 282 1.54 -8.58 -15.83
CA VAL A 282 1.29 -8.83 -17.26
C VAL A 282 1.80 -7.70 -18.13
N ILE A 283 1.59 -6.43 -17.75
CA ILE A 283 2.09 -5.29 -18.51
C ILE A 283 3.62 -5.20 -18.47
N ASN A 284 4.23 -5.44 -17.32
CA ASN A 284 5.65 -5.20 -17.13
C ASN A 284 6.52 -6.34 -17.66
N PHE A 285 6.11 -7.58 -17.46
CA PHE A 285 7.02 -8.74 -17.57
C PHE A 285 6.57 -9.77 -18.61
N THR A 286 5.47 -9.52 -19.31
CA THR A 286 5.06 -10.36 -20.45
C THR A 286 5.04 -9.56 -21.75
N THR A 287 4.87 -10.26 -22.86
CA THR A 287 4.70 -9.66 -24.20
C THR A 287 3.23 -9.47 -24.58
N PHE A 288 2.30 -9.76 -23.66
CA PHE A 288 0.86 -9.73 -23.95
C PHE A 288 0.39 -8.37 -24.48
N PHE A 289 0.87 -7.28 -23.89
CA PHE A 289 0.53 -5.91 -24.27
C PHE A 289 1.48 -5.31 -25.31
N ASP A 290 2.55 -5.99 -25.69
CA ASP A 290 3.47 -5.46 -26.69
C ASP A 290 2.79 -5.38 -28.05
N LYS A 291 3.00 -4.27 -28.78
CA LYS A 291 2.49 -4.13 -30.15
C LYS A 291 3.19 -5.18 -31.02
N LYS A 292 2.42 -6.02 -31.72
CA LYS A 292 2.98 -6.89 -32.77
C LYS A 292 3.59 -5.97 -33.82
N ILE A 293 4.90 -6.05 -34.01
CA ILE A 293 5.54 -5.44 -35.17
C ILE A 293 4.92 -6.12 -36.38
N LYS A 294 4.11 -5.38 -37.14
CA LYS A 294 3.68 -5.86 -38.46
C LYS A 294 4.92 -5.83 -39.35
N ASN A 295 5.53 -7.00 -39.54
CA ASN A 295 6.50 -7.21 -40.61
C ASN A 295 5.79 -7.08 -41.96
#